data_e999e28233bfb88ab04333f86f3d27a9
#
_entry.id   e999e28233bfb88ab04333f86f3d27a9
#
_cell.length_a   1.000
_cell.length_b   1.000
_cell.length_c   1.000
_cell.angle_alpha   90.00
_cell.angle_beta   90.00
_cell.angle_gamma   90.00
#
_symmetry.space_group_name_H-M   'P 1'
#
loop_
_entity.id
_entity.type
_entity.pdbx_description
1 polymer ?
#
loop_
_entity_poly.entity_id
_entity_poly.type
_entity_poly.pdbx_seq_one_letter_code
_entity_poly.pdbx_strand_id
1 'polypeptide(L)'
;MNLNKVALNGVEVYPFSSEEQLIDYVGDRKGILIAVNAEKILHATGQTRDIIKRNIGYCDGSGAVFAFKRKGVKNVRKIPGCELWLKIIATLYRNNKSFYLIGGKQEVIEATVNKLK
;
A
#
# COMPACT_ATOMS: atom_id res chain seq x y z
N MET A 1 -11.32 -2.20 14.57
CA MET A 1 -10.18 -1.28 14.75
C MET A 1 -10.37 -0.06 13.86
N ASN A 2 -10.43 1.11 14.45
CA ASN A 2 -10.56 2.35 13.69
C ASN A 2 -9.19 2.83 13.24
N LEU A 3 -8.92 2.67 11.94
CA LEU A 3 -7.76 3.25 11.31
C LEU A 3 -8.12 4.59 10.71
N ASN A 4 -7.69 5.66 11.36
CA ASN A 4 -7.89 7.01 10.86
C ASN A 4 -6.71 7.42 9.99
N LYS A 5 -7.00 7.94 8.81
CA LYS A 5 -5.99 8.51 7.94
C LYS A 5 -5.29 9.69 8.62
N VAL A 6 -4.02 9.86 8.31
CA VAL A 6 -3.24 11.01 8.77
C VAL A 6 -2.82 11.83 7.54
N ALA A 7 -3.02 13.13 7.58
CA ALA A 7 -2.65 14.02 6.49
C ALA A 7 -1.18 14.43 6.62
N LEU A 8 -0.39 14.10 5.60
CA LEU A 8 1.01 14.47 5.47
C LEU A 8 1.14 15.40 4.26
N ASN A 9 1.31 16.70 4.50
CA ASN A 9 1.27 17.71 3.43
C ASN A 9 0.01 17.58 2.56
N GLY A 10 -1.14 17.34 3.21
CA GLY A 10 -2.42 17.17 2.51
C GLY A 10 -2.63 15.79 1.88
N VAL A 11 -1.65 14.90 1.94
CA VAL A 11 -1.75 13.53 1.46
C VAL A 11 -2.26 12.65 2.60
N GLU A 12 -3.43 12.04 2.43
CA GLU A 12 -4.05 11.22 3.48
C GLU A 12 -3.59 9.78 3.38
N VAL A 13 -2.85 9.33 4.39
CA VAL A 13 -2.20 8.02 4.43
C VAL A 13 -2.64 7.26 5.66
N TYR A 14 -2.88 5.95 5.50
CA TYR A 14 -3.21 5.07 6.62
C TYR A 14 -1.95 4.70 7.41
N PRO A 15 -1.99 4.80 8.75
CA PRO A 15 -0.83 4.47 9.60
C PRO A 15 -0.79 2.99 9.96
N PHE A 16 -0.67 2.11 8.98
CA PHE A 16 -0.58 0.68 9.27
C PHE A 16 0.67 0.35 10.07
N SER A 17 0.52 -0.45 11.11
CA SER A 17 1.63 -0.88 11.96
C SER A 17 2.28 -2.17 11.49
N SER A 18 1.66 -2.90 10.56
CA SER A 18 2.19 -4.15 10.01
C SER A 18 1.59 -4.44 8.65
N GLU A 19 2.24 -5.33 7.90
CA GLU A 19 1.70 -5.81 6.63
C GLU A 19 0.40 -6.60 6.86
N GLU A 20 0.32 -7.35 7.92
CA GLU A 20 -0.86 -8.13 8.29
C GLU A 20 -2.06 -7.21 8.54
N GLN A 21 -1.87 -6.10 9.22
CA GLN A 21 -2.93 -5.12 9.44
C GLN A 21 -3.43 -4.53 8.12
N LEU A 22 -2.50 -4.21 7.19
CA LEU A 22 -2.86 -3.71 5.88
C LEU A 22 -3.68 -4.76 5.10
N ILE A 23 -3.21 -6.00 5.08
CA ILE A 23 -3.87 -7.07 4.33
C ILE A 23 -5.28 -7.34 4.88
N ASP A 24 -5.42 -7.37 6.19
CA ASP A 24 -6.73 -7.52 6.83
C ASP A 24 -7.68 -6.37 6.44
N TYR A 25 -7.15 -5.16 6.42
CA TYR A 25 -7.94 -3.98 6.08
C TYR A 25 -8.45 -4.02 4.64
N VAL A 26 -7.62 -4.47 3.68
CA VAL A 26 -7.97 -4.45 2.26
C VAL A 26 -8.69 -5.71 1.78
N GLY A 27 -8.73 -6.78 2.58
CA GLY A 27 -9.25 -8.09 2.16
C GLY A 27 -10.65 -8.07 1.57
N ASP A 28 -11.54 -7.25 2.13
CA ASP A 28 -12.92 -7.14 1.68
C ASP A 28 -13.27 -5.75 1.13
N ARG A 29 -12.27 -4.93 0.85
CA ARG A 29 -12.48 -3.57 0.35
C ARG A 29 -12.09 -3.45 -1.11
N LYS A 30 -12.73 -2.51 -1.79
CA LYS A 30 -12.37 -2.14 -3.16
C LYS A 30 -11.53 -0.86 -3.12
N GLY A 31 -10.56 -0.79 -4.01
CA GLY A 31 -9.71 0.40 -4.10
C GLY A 31 -8.35 0.07 -4.64
N ILE A 32 -7.54 1.09 -4.78
CA ILE A 32 -6.16 0.98 -5.25
C ILE A 32 -5.24 1.14 -4.04
N LEU A 33 -4.30 0.22 -3.87
CA LEU A 33 -3.23 0.37 -2.90
C LEU A 33 -2.16 1.28 -3.50
N ILE A 34 -1.87 2.37 -2.83
CA ILE A 34 -0.91 3.37 -3.32
C ILE A 34 0.23 3.47 -2.32
N ALA A 35 1.44 3.14 -2.77
CA ALA A 35 2.65 3.30 -1.98
C ALA A 35 2.99 4.78 -1.88
N VAL A 36 3.01 5.33 -0.67
CA VAL A 36 3.29 6.74 -0.44
C VAL A 36 4.65 6.89 0.21
N ASN A 37 5.59 7.46 -0.54
CA ASN A 37 6.94 7.78 -0.06
C ASN A 37 7.10 9.29 0.14
N ALA A 38 8.28 9.70 0.60
CA ALA A 38 8.56 11.12 0.84
C ALA A 38 8.38 11.98 -0.41
N GLU A 39 8.76 11.47 -1.57
CA GLU A 39 8.65 12.21 -2.83
C GLU A 39 7.19 12.50 -3.18
N LYS A 40 6.30 11.52 -3.04
CA LYS A 40 4.87 11.74 -3.27
C LYS A 40 4.28 12.75 -2.30
N ILE A 41 4.76 12.77 -1.06
CA ILE A 41 4.31 13.75 -0.06
C ILE A 41 4.79 15.16 -0.44
N LEU A 42 6.05 15.31 -0.79
CA LEU A 42 6.64 16.61 -1.08
C LEU A 42 6.13 17.22 -2.38
N HIS A 43 5.92 16.41 -3.39
CA HIS A 43 5.53 16.86 -4.73
C HIS A 43 4.07 16.59 -5.07
N ALA A 44 3.24 16.43 -4.06
CA ALA A 44 1.82 16.15 -4.26
C ALA A 44 1.10 17.34 -4.93
N THR A 45 0.32 17.03 -5.96
CA THR A 45 -0.58 17.98 -6.60
C THR A 45 -1.98 17.81 -6.03
N GLY A 46 -2.88 18.76 -6.33
CA GLY A 46 -4.29 18.61 -5.93
C GLY A 46 -4.91 17.33 -6.49
N GLN A 47 -4.56 16.96 -7.73
CA GLN A 47 -5.06 15.77 -8.38
C GLN A 47 -4.56 14.49 -7.68
N THR A 48 -3.26 14.40 -7.39
CA THR A 48 -2.69 13.22 -6.72
C THR A 48 -3.20 13.11 -5.29
N ARG A 49 -3.36 14.21 -4.58
CA ARG A 49 -3.96 14.20 -3.23
C ARG A 49 -5.37 13.63 -3.26
N ASP A 50 -6.17 14.03 -4.24
CA ASP A 50 -7.54 13.55 -4.38
C ASP A 50 -7.60 12.05 -4.70
N ILE A 51 -6.74 11.57 -5.60
CA ILE A 51 -6.65 10.16 -5.94
C ILE A 51 -6.29 9.31 -4.71
N ILE A 52 -5.27 9.73 -3.95
CA ILE A 52 -4.85 9.01 -2.76
C ILE A 52 -5.93 9.04 -1.68
N LYS A 53 -6.63 10.18 -1.52
CA LYS A 53 -7.72 10.30 -0.56
C LYS A 53 -8.85 9.31 -0.82
N ARG A 54 -9.17 9.08 -2.08
CA ARG A 54 -10.26 8.16 -2.48
C ARG A 54 -9.83 6.69 -2.50
N ASN A 55 -8.57 6.41 -2.28
CA ASN A 55 -8.00 5.06 -2.31
C ASN A 55 -7.29 4.75 -0.99
N ILE A 56 -6.39 3.78 -1.02
CA ILE A 56 -5.72 3.29 0.19
C ILE A 56 -4.24 3.61 0.08
N GLY A 57 -3.84 4.76 0.65
CA GLY A 57 -2.43 5.13 0.74
C GLY A 57 -1.77 4.46 1.93
N TYR A 58 -0.62 3.82 1.74
CA TYR A 58 0.14 3.22 2.81
C TYR A 58 1.58 3.74 2.79
N CYS A 59 2.25 3.60 3.93
CA CYS A 59 3.59 4.14 4.12
C CYS A 59 4.64 3.25 3.45
N ASP A 60 5.37 3.80 2.47
CA ASP A 60 6.47 3.12 1.80
C ASP A 60 7.72 3.99 1.93
N GLY A 61 8.65 3.55 2.76
CA GLY A 61 9.92 4.21 2.93
C GLY A 61 10.09 4.95 4.24
N SER A 62 11.35 5.17 4.60
CA SER A 62 11.75 5.78 5.87
C SER A 62 11.33 7.24 5.99
N GLY A 63 11.31 7.98 4.88
CA GLY A 63 10.89 9.38 4.88
C GLY A 63 9.43 9.56 5.26
N ALA A 64 8.56 8.68 4.77
CA ALA A 64 7.15 8.71 5.14
C ALA A 64 6.96 8.33 6.61
N VAL A 65 7.69 7.34 7.11
CA VAL A 65 7.67 6.98 8.54
C VAL A 65 8.08 8.18 9.39
N PHE A 66 9.13 8.88 8.98
CA PHE A 66 9.60 10.08 9.69
C PHE A 66 8.51 11.16 9.74
N ALA A 67 7.81 11.38 8.63
CA ALA A 67 6.72 12.35 8.57
C ALA A 67 5.59 11.99 9.56
N PHE A 68 5.22 10.71 9.66
CA PHE A 68 4.25 10.25 10.65
C PHE A 68 4.72 10.53 12.08
N LYS A 69 5.98 10.23 12.37
CA LYS A 69 6.56 10.46 13.71
C LYS A 69 6.50 11.93 14.09
N ARG A 70 6.73 12.83 13.16
CA ARG A 70 6.61 14.25 13.41
C ARG A 70 5.18 14.70 13.73
N LYS A 71 4.19 13.95 13.27
CA LYS A 71 2.78 14.16 13.60
C LYS A 71 2.36 13.47 14.90
N GLY A 72 3.28 12.83 15.60
CA GLY A 72 3.00 12.13 16.84
C GLY A 72 2.49 10.70 16.68
N VAL A 73 2.52 10.15 15.47
CA VAL A 73 2.09 8.77 15.20
C VAL A 73 3.32 7.86 15.27
N LYS A 74 3.38 7.01 16.28
CA LYS A 74 4.59 6.25 16.63
C LYS A 74 4.66 4.83 16.10
N ASN A 75 3.51 4.20 15.81
CA ASN A 75 3.45 2.77 15.50
C ASN A 75 3.35 2.48 14.00
N VAL A 76 3.80 3.40 13.18
CA VAL A 76 3.78 3.21 11.73
C VAL A 76 5.05 2.51 11.29
N ARG A 77 4.90 1.50 10.43
CA ARG A 77 6.03 0.83 9.79
C ARG A 77 6.03 1.08 8.29
N LYS A 78 7.23 1.14 7.71
CA LYS A 78 7.34 1.15 6.27
C LYS A 78 6.96 -0.23 5.72
N ILE A 79 6.19 -0.24 4.65
CA ILE A 79 5.74 -1.47 4.00
C ILE A 79 6.26 -1.45 2.57
N PRO A 80 7.31 -2.24 2.24
CA PRO A 80 7.85 -2.26 0.88
C PRO A 80 6.86 -2.88 -0.09
N GLY A 81 6.45 -2.11 -1.09
CA GLY A 81 5.48 -2.57 -2.08
C GLY A 81 5.94 -3.78 -2.87
N CYS A 82 7.25 -3.90 -3.10
CA CYS A 82 7.82 -5.04 -3.83
C CYS A 82 7.68 -6.38 -3.09
N GLU A 83 7.50 -6.35 -1.77
CA GLU A 83 7.26 -7.56 -0.97
C GLU A 83 5.79 -7.74 -0.64
N LEU A 84 5.07 -6.65 -0.53
CA LEU A 84 3.67 -6.64 -0.10
C LEU A 84 2.78 -7.44 -1.04
N TRP A 85 2.95 -7.30 -2.35
CA TRP A 85 2.09 -7.98 -3.32
C TRP A 85 2.17 -9.50 -3.22
N LEU A 86 3.35 -10.04 -2.91
CA LEU A 86 3.53 -11.47 -2.71
C LEU A 86 2.79 -11.96 -1.46
N LYS A 87 2.84 -11.17 -0.38
CA LYS A 87 2.12 -11.51 0.84
C LYS A 87 0.61 -11.41 0.68
N ILE A 88 0.14 -10.44 -0.10
CA ILE A 88 -1.28 -10.33 -0.44
C ILE A 88 -1.74 -11.58 -1.17
N ILE A 89 -1.00 -12.01 -2.20
CA ILE A 89 -1.34 -13.22 -2.95
C ILE A 89 -1.36 -14.43 -2.02
N ALA A 90 -0.33 -14.62 -1.20
CA ALA A 90 -0.25 -15.77 -0.31
C ALA A 90 -1.41 -15.82 0.70
N THR A 91 -1.81 -14.67 1.23
CA THR A 91 -2.89 -14.58 2.22
C THR A 91 -4.26 -14.77 1.57
N LEU A 92 -4.53 -14.04 0.49
CA LEU A 92 -5.85 -14.06 -0.14
C LEU A 92 -6.08 -15.34 -0.94
N TYR A 93 -5.05 -16.00 -1.41
CA TYR A 93 -5.17 -17.32 -2.02
C TYR A 93 -5.80 -18.34 -1.06
N ARG A 94 -5.42 -18.28 0.21
CA ARG A 94 -6.02 -19.14 1.24
C ARG A 94 -7.50 -18.87 1.45
N ASN A 95 -7.95 -17.68 1.07
CA ASN A 95 -9.35 -17.26 1.16
C ASN A 95 -10.10 -17.43 -0.17
N ASN A 96 -9.57 -18.25 -1.06
CA ASN A 96 -10.15 -18.58 -2.38
C ASN A 96 -10.33 -17.36 -3.29
N LYS A 97 -9.48 -16.36 -3.18
CA LYS A 97 -9.49 -15.21 -4.08
C LYS A 97 -8.71 -15.53 -5.35
N SER A 98 -9.14 -14.95 -6.45
CA SER A 98 -8.43 -15.06 -7.73
C SER A 98 -7.60 -13.82 -8.00
N PHE A 99 -6.61 -13.96 -8.89
CA PHE A 99 -5.68 -12.87 -9.19
C PHE A 99 -5.51 -12.71 -10.69
N TYR A 100 -5.36 -11.46 -11.12
CA TYR A 100 -5.04 -11.13 -12.49
C TYR A 100 -3.79 -10.26 -12.50
N LEU A 101 -2.74 -10.70 -13.22
CA LEU A 101 -1.46 -10.01 -13.27
C LEU A 101 -1.31 -9.26 -14.58
N ILE A 102 -1.00 -7.98 -14.50
CA ILE A 102 -0.81 -7.11 -15.67
C ILE A 102 0.56 -6.46 -15.59
N GLY A 103 1.28 -6.45 -16.69
CA GLY A 103 2.52 -5.68 -16.84
C GLY A 103 3.70 -6.51 -17.28
N GLY A 104 4.79 -5.82 -17.57
CA GLY A 104 6.04 -6.43 -17.99
C GLY A 104 6.01 -7.00 -19.41
N LYS A 105 7.11 -7.67 -19.77
CA LYS A 105 7.22 -8.39 -21.03
C LYS A 105 6.45 -9.70 -20.95
N GLN A 106 5.97 -10.19 -22.09
CA GLN A 106 5.19 -11.42 -22.18
C GLN A 106 5.86 -12.60 -21.50
N GLU A 107 7.11 -12.84 -21.80
CA GLU A 107 7.86 -13.96 -21.22
C GLU A 107 8.06 -13.83 -19.70
N VAL A 108 8.21 -12.61 -19.20
CA VAL A 108 8.39 -12.35 -17.78
C VAL A 108 7.09 -12.58 -17.01
N ILE A 109 5.96 -12.07 -17.53
CA ILE A 109 4.68 -12.25 -16.86
C ILE A 109 4.24 -13.72 -16.84
N GLU A 110 4.49 -14.44 -17.92
CA GLU A 110 4.20 -15.88 -17.99
C GLU A 110 5.03 -16.68 -16.98
N ALA A 111 6.33 -16.38 -16.88
CA ALA A 111 7.21 -17.02 -15.91
C ALA A 111 6.76 -16.72 -14.47
N THR A 112 6.32 -15.49 -14.21
CA THR A 112 5.81 -15.10 -12.90
C THR A 112 4.56 -15.88 -12.53
N VAL A 113 3.59 -15.97 -13.43
CA VAL A 113 2.36 -16.74 -13.22
C VAL A 113 2.68 -18.19 -12.92
N ASN A 114 3.60 -18.80 -13.70
CA ASN A 114 3.97 -20.21 -13.51
C ASN A 114 4.64 -20.45 -12.15
N LYS A 115 5.43 -19.49 -11.67
CA LYS A 115 6.05 -19.60 -10.34
C LYS A 115 5.05 -19.50 -9.20
N LEU A 116 3.96 -18.76 -9.40
CA LEU A 116 2.95 -18.56 -8.36
C LEU A 116 1.94 -19.72 -8.28
N LYS A 117 1.90 -20.57 -9.27
CA LYS A 117 0.99 -21.74 -9.27
C LYS A 117 1.39 -22.81 -8.28
#